data_31286bca316171dc349be1ea90ddbcce
#
_entry.id   31286bca316171dc349be1ea90ddbcce
#
_cell.length_a   1.000
_cell.length_b   1.000
_cell.length_c   1.000
_cell.angle_alpha   90.00
_cell.angle_beta   90.00
_cell.angle_gamma   90.00
#
_symmetry.space_group_name_H-M   'P 1'
#
loop_
_entity.id
_entity.type
_entity.pdbx_description
1 polymer ?
#
loop_
_entity_poly.entity_id
_entity_poly.type
_entity_poly.pdbx_seq_one_letter_code
_entity_poly.pdbx_strand_id
1 'polypeptide(L)'
;MISAQAVSQDREVILQVRGLKKTFNPGKNNEVHAIDDISFDIYRGETLGLVGESGSGKSTTGRSIIKLDSITSGTVLYKGKDISKVCGKKDVLEFRKSMQMIFQDPFASLNPRIPVKNIIGDALRVHNLCKTDAEVNKRVNELLDIVGINRSYANRYPTEFSGGQCQRIGIARALCVKPDFIVADECLSALDVSIQAQIVNLLIKLRQEQEMTYLFIAHDLAMVKYISDRIAVMKNGKILELADADELYKCPLHPYTISLLSASPLTDLYKEKKRKRVDYDSSLHTYSADKVVGMFEISKNHWIYCSEEEVEKYKQSLSGLQMAN
;
A
#
# COMPACT_ATOMS: atom_id res chain seq x y z
N MET A 1 21.25 -3.92 13.02
CA MET A 1 21.44 -4.30 11.59
C MET A 1 20.68 -5.59 11.38
N ILE A 2 19.47 -5.50 10.81
CA ILE A 2 18.69 -6.69 10.42
C ILE A 2 18.99 -6.87 8.93
N SER A 3 19.69 -7.97 8.61
CA SER A 3 20.05 -8.34 7.24
C SER A 3 18.78 -8.52 6.40
N ALA A 4 18.71 -7.85 5.27
CA ALA A 4 17.74 -8.15 4.22
C ALA A 4 17.95 -9.61 3.80
N GLN A 5 17.07 -10.51 4.22
CA GLN A 5 17.05 -11.87 3.72
C GLN A 5 16.66 -11.82 2.25
N ALA A 6 17.53 -12.35 1.40
CA ALA A 6 17.28 -12.51 -0.02
C ALA A 6 15.90 -13.15 -0.25
N VAL A 7 15.08 -12.50 -1.06
CA VAL A 7 13.75 -12.98 -1.46
C VAL A 7 13.92 -14.30 -2.22
N SER A 8 13.63 -15.42 -1.56
CA SER A 8 13.72 -16.75 -2.17
C SER A 8 12.62 -16.93 -3.24
N GLN A 9 12.93 -17.64 -4.32
CA GLN A 9 12.08 -17.90 -5.49
C GLN A 9 10.79 -18.71 -5.23
N ASP A 10 10.50 -19.09 -3.97
CA ASP A 10 9.39 -19.98 -3.57
C ASP A 10 8.28 -19.29 -2.75
N ARG A 11 8.16 -17.95 -2.80
CA ARG A 11 7.08 -17.28 -2.06
C ARG A 11 5.73 -17.46 -2.73
N GLU A 12 4.73 -17.87 -1.96
CA GLU A 12 3.33 -17.97 -2.40
C GLU A 12 2.79 -16.58 -2.80
N VAL A 13 2.29 -16.44 -4.03
CA VAL A 13 1.60 -15.22 -4.46
C VAL A 13 0.21 -15.19 -3.85
N ILE A 14 -0.06 -14.20 -2.98
CA ILE A 14 -1.37 -14.03 -2.34
C ILE A 14 -2.31 -13.16 -3.18
N LEU A 15 -1.78 -12.16 -3.88
CA LEU A 15 -2.53 -11.26 -4.74
C LEU A 15 -1.87 -11.13 -6.11
N GLN A 16 -2.66 -11.26 -7.18
CA GLN A 16 -2.22 -11.03 -8.55
C GLN A 16 -3.12 -9.99 -9.19
N VAL A 17 -2.52 -8.94 -9.72
CA VAL A 17 -3.19 -7.90 -10.50
C VAL A 17 -2.72 -8.00 -11.94
N ARG A 18 -3.64 -8.06 -12.89
CA ARG A 18 -3.34 -8.21 -14.33
C ARG A 18 -4.20 -7.26 -15.15
N GLY A 19 -3.55 -6.35 -15.84
CA GLY A 19 -4.19 -5.43 -16.78
C GLY A 19 -5.28 -4.56 -16.13
N LEU A 20 -5.12 -4.21 -14.85
CA LEU A 20 -6.15 -3.50 -14.09
C LEU A 20 -6.33 -2.09 -14.64
N LYS A 21 -7.58 -1.76 -14.98
CA LYS A 21 -8.00 -0.41 -15.39
C LYS A 21 -9.17 0.07 -14.57
N LYS A 22 -9.15 1.35 -14.22
CA LYS A 22 -10.27 2.04 -13.59
C LYS A 22 -10.47 3.41 -14.22
N THR A 23 -11.61 3.56 -14.86
CA THR A 23 -12.05 4.84 -15.43
C THR A 23 -13.29 5.31 -14.67
N PHE A 24 -13.26 6.56 -14.20
CA PHE A 24 -14.42 7.24 -13.64
C PHE A 24 -15.14 8.04 -14.75
N ASN A 25 -16.45 8.06 -14.69
CA ASN A 25 -17.32 8.77 -15.65
C ASN A 25 -17.03 8.45 -17.13
N PRO A 26 -16.98 7.17 -17.54
CA PRO A 26 -16.63 6.80 -18.90
C PRO A 26 -17.59 7.45 -19.91
N GLY A 27 -17.03 8.02 -20.99
CA GLY A 27 -17.79 8.68 -22.06
C GLY A 27 -18.36 10.04 -21.72
N LYS A 28 -17.97 10.64 -20.57
CA LYS A 28 -18.37 12.00 -20.18
C LYS A 28 -17.22 12.99 -20.30
N ASN A 29 -17.52 14.30 -20.34
CA ASN A 29 -16.51 15.36 -20.44
C ASN A 29 -15.51 15.39 -19.26
N ASN A 30 -15.86 14.76 -18.13
CA ASN A 30 -15.00 14.63 -16.93
C ASN A 30 -14.54 13.19 -16.73
N GLU A 31 -14.25 12.47 -17.81
CA GLU A 31 -13.65 11.14 -17.76
C GLU A 31 -12.25 11.19 -17.16
N VAL A 32 -11.96 10.29 -16.20
CA VAL A 32 -10.66 10.18 -15.54
C VAL A 32 -10.20 8.73 -15.55
N HIS A 33 -9.07 8.48 -16.20
CA HIS A 33 -8.36 7.20 -16.17
C HIS A 33 -7.50 7.13 -14.90
N ALA A 34 -8.09 6.72 -13.78
CA ALA A 34 -7.40 6.69 -12.49
C ALA A 34 -6.38 5.53 -12.40
N ILE A 35 -6.64 4.43 -13.11
CA ILE A 35 -5.73 3.29 -13.26
C ILE A 35 -5.73 2.90 -14.74
N ASP A 36 -4.54 2.76 -15.31
CA ASP A 36 -4.37 2.46 -16.73
C ASP A 36 -3.36 1.32 -16.92
N ASP A 37 -3.88 0.10 -17.01
CA ASP A 37 -3.17 -1.12 -17.39
C ASP A 37 -2.02 -1.50 -16.46
N ILE A 38 -2.29 -1.59 -15.15
CA ILE A 38 -1.28 -2.01 -14.18
C ILE A 38 -1.32 -3.51 -13.92
N SER A 39 -0.12 -4.09 -13.76
CA SER A 39 0.06 -5.51 -13.43
C SER A 39 1.17 -5.67 -12.41
N PHE A 40 0.91 -6.42 -11.34
CA PHE A 40 1.89 -6.75 -10.30
C PHE A 40 1.41 -7.90 -9.42
N ASP A 41 2.33 -8.49 -8.69
CA ASP A 41 2.07 -9.54 -7.70
C ASP A 41 2.48 -9.08 -6.31
N ILE A 42 1.75 -9.56 -5.29
CA ILE A 42 2.14 -9.42 -3.88
C ILE A 42 2.26 -10.81 -3.29
N TYR A 43 3.37 -11.04 -2.60
CA TYR A 43 3.68 -12.33 -1.98
C TYR A 43 3.21 -12.38 -0.53
N ARG A 44 2.94 -13.60 -0.02
CA ARG A 44 2.53 -13.79 1.38
C ARG A 44 3.61 -13.26 2.34
N GLY A 45 3.18 -12.52 3.36
CA GLY A 45 4.07 -11.91 4.34
C GLY A 45 4.91 -10.74 3.82
N GLU A 46 4.66 -10.28 2.58
CA GLU A 46 5.32 -9.13 1.97
C GLU A 46 4.63 -7.82 2.35
N THR A 47 5.40 -6.75 2.41
CA THR A 47 4.90 -5.38 2.29
C THR A 47 5.30 -4.83 0.93
N LEU A 48 4.33 -4.66 0.00
CA LEU A 48 4.54 -3.91 -1.23
C LEU A 48 4.18 -2.44 -0.98
N GLY A 49 5.17 -1.55 -1.11
CA GLY A 49 4.97 -0.10 -1.10
C GLY A 49 4.42 0.39 -2.44
N LEU A 50 3.38 1.21 -2.43
CA LEU A 50 2.87 1.89 -3.63
C LEU A 50 2.99 3.39 -3.43
N VAL A 51 3.90 4.02 -4.18
CA VAL A 51 4.28 5.43 -4.02
C VAL A 51 4.01 6.24 -5.27
N GLY A 52 3.90 7.56 -5.12
CA GLY A 52 3.70 8.52 -6.21
C GLY A 52 3.00 9.78 -5.73
N GLU A 53 2.90 10.78 -6.58
CA GLU A 53 2.23 12.05 -6.29
C GLU A 53 0.74 11.87 -5.98
N SER A 54 0.11 12.89 -5.37
CA SER A 54 -1.34 12.92 -5.20
C SER A 54 -2.03 12.83 -6.57
N GLY A 55 -3.11 12.04 -6.65
CA GLY A 55 -3.84 11.83 -7.91
C GLY A 55 -3.19 10.80 -8.86
N SER A 56 -2.08 10.14 -8.50
CA SER A 56 -1.45 9.12 -9.37
C SER A 56 -2.25 7.81 -9.49
N GLY A 57 -3.30 7.59 -8.68
CA GLY A 57 -4.16 6.40 -8.75
C GLY A 57 -3.98 5.40 -7.60
N LYS A 58 -3.08 5.64 -6.64
CA LYS A 58 -2.73 4.72 -5.55
C LYS A 58 -3.92 4.27 -4.70
N SER A 59 -4.65 5.22 -4.12
CA SER A 59 -5.82 4.92 -3.28
C SER A 59 -6.93 4.23 -4.08
N THR A 60 -7.11 4.61 -5.34
CA THR A 60 -8.04 3.94 -6.27
C THR A 60 -7.62 2.48 -6.50
N THR A 61 -6.31 2.22 -6.66
CA THR A 61 -5.76 0.86 -6.78
C THR A 61 -6.06 0.03 -5.54
N GLY A 62 -5.77 0.56 -4.35
CA GLY A 62 -6.08 -0.12 -3.09
C GLY A 62 -7.57 -0.43 -2.92
N ARG A 63 -8.45 0.53 -3.19
CA ARG A 63 -9.91 0.36 -3.12
C ARG A 63 -10.45 -0.63 -4.13
N SER A 64 -9.89 -0.64 -5.35
CA SER A 64 -10.26 -1.60 -6.39
C SER A 64 -9.90 -3.03 -6.01
N ILE A 65 -8.71 -3.24 -5.43
CA ILE A 65 -8.22 -4.55 -5.01
C ILE A 65 -9.10 -5.18 -3.92
N ILE A 66 -9.58 -4.39 -2.97
CA ILE A 66 -10.49 -4.88 -1.91
C ILE A 66 -11.97 -4.77 -2.28
N LYS A 67 -12.28 -4.50 -3.54
CA LYS A 67 -13.65 -4.43 -4.07
C LYS A 67 -14.52 -3.35 -3.39
N LEU A 68 -13.94 -2.24 -2.96
CA LEU A 68 -14.69 -1.03 -2.57
C LEU A 68 -15.10 -0.23 -3.79
N ASP A 69 -14.22 -0.16 -4.80
CA ASP A 69 -14.50 0.43 -6.10
C ASP A 69 -14.60 -0.69 -7.15
N SER A 70 -15.54 -0.54 -8.10
CA SER A 70 -15.63 -1.43 -9.25
C SER A 70 -14.45 -1.19 -10.20
N ILE A 71 -13.88 -2.23 -10.77
CA ILE A 71 -12.89 -2.15 -11.86
C ILE A 71 -13.58 -1.94 -13.20
N THR A 72 -12.90 -1.28 -14.15
CA THR A 72 -13.40 -1.11 -15.53
C THR A 72 -13.02 -2.32 -16.38
N SER A 73 -11.78 -2.78 -16.29
CA SER A 73 -11.30 -4.01 -16.94
C SER A 73 -10.08 -4.56 -16.21
N GLY A 74 -9.60 -5.73 -16.65
CA GLY A 74 -8.52 -6.45 -16.00
C GLY A 74 -9.01 -7.49 -15.02
N THR A 75 -8.06 -8.10 -14.29
CA THR A 75 -8.36 -9.19 -13.34
C THR A 75 -7.57 -9.00 -12.07
N VAL A 76 -8.21 -9.23 -10.93
CA VAL A 76 -7.56 -9.29 -9.62
C VAL A 76 -7.85 -10.66 -9.03
N LEU A 77 -6.79 -11.44 -8.80
CA LEU A 77 -6.90 -12.75 -8.14
C LEU A 77 -6.38 -12.64 -6.70
N TYR A 78 -7.20 -13.05 -5.75
CA TYR A 78 -6.81 -13.19 -4.36
C TYR A 78 -6.81 -14.66 -3.96
N LYS A 79 -5.66 -15.19 -3.54
CA LYS A 79 -5.47 -16.65 -3.29
C LYS A 79 -5.95 -17.50 -4.47
N GLY A 80 -5.64 -17.08 -5.69
CA GLY A 80 -6.04 -17.75 -6.94
C GLY A 80 -7.51 -17.59 -7.34
N LYS A 81 -8.34 -16.90 -6.54
CA LYS A 81 -9.75 -16.65 -6.84
C LYS A 81 -9.97 -15.24 -7.38
N ASP A 82 -10.67 -15.13 -8.51
CA ASP A 82 -11.03 -13.85 -9.10
C ASP A 82 -12.04 -13.11 -8.20
N ILE A 83 -11.63 -11.91 -7.71
CA ILE A 83 -12.48 -11.11 -6.83
C ILE A 83 -13.77 -10.63 -7.51
N SER A 84 -13.80 -10.52 -8.84
CA SER A 84 -15.00 -10.12 -9.59
C SER A 84 -16.12 -11.14 -9.41
N LYS A 85 -15.76 -12.42 -9.24
CA LYS A 85 -16.67 -13.56 -9.04
C LYS A 85 -17.14 -13.72 -7.59
N VAL A 86 -16.56 -12.96 -6.65
CA VAL A 86 -17.02 -12.98 -5.25
C VAL A 86 -18.40 -12.33 -5.19
N CYS A 87 -19.43 -13.16 -5.05
CA CYS A 87 -20.83 -12.75 -5.00
C CYS A 87 -21.56 -13.61 -3.94
N GLY A 88 -22.72 -13.11 -3.51
CA GLY A 88 -23.44 -13.76 -2.43
C GLY A 88 -22.96 -13.33 -1.03
N LYS A 89 -23.89 -13.32 -0.08
CA LYS A 89 -23.64 -12.78 1.27
C LYS A 89 -22.48 -13.48 2.00
N LYS A 90 -22.39 -14.80 1.87
CA LYS A 90 -21.36 -15.61 2.56
C LYS A 90 -19.97 -15.35 1.99
N ASP A 91 -19.82 -15.38 0.66
CA ASP A 91 -18.51 -15.20 0.00
C ASP A 91 -17.98 -13.77 0.21
N VAL A 92 -18.87 -12.76 0.11
CA VAL A 92 -18.51 -11.37 0.38
C VAL A 92 -18.08 -11.19 1.83
N LEU A 93 -18.74 -11.85 2.78
CA LEU A 93 -18.38 -11.75 4.19
C LEU A 93 -17.02 -12.40 4.47
N GLU A 94 -16.73 -13.56 3.88
CA GLU A 94 -15.44 -14.23 3.99
C GLU A 94 -14.33 -13.42 3.32
N PHE A 95 -14.58 -12.89 2.13
CA PHE A 95 -13.64 -11.98 1.45
C PHE A 95 -13.31 -10.75 2.31
N ARG A 96 -14.33 -10.07 2.85
CA ARG A 96 -14.16 -8.91 3.73
C ARG A 96 -13.47 -9.26 5.05
N LYS A 97 -13.58 -10.50 5.53
CA LYS A 97 -12.82 -10.97 6.69
C LYS A 97 -11.34 -11.07 6.39
N SER A 98 -10.98 -11.59 5.22
CA SER A 98 -9.59 -11.86 4.84
C SER A 98 -8.84 -10.65 4.30
N MET A 99 -9.55 -9.64 3.77
CA MET A 99 -8.96 -8.40 3.25
C MET A 99 -9.56 -7.18 3.95
N GLN A 100 -8.69 -6.36 4.56
CA GLN A 100 -9.09 -5.19 5.32
C GLN A 100 -8.40 -3.93 4.82
N MET A 101 -8.88 -2.76 5.24
CA MET A 101 -8.30 -1.46 4.91
C MET A 101 -8.10 -0.60 6.14
N ILE A 102 -6.94 0.02 6.24
CA ILE A 102 -6.66 1.12 7.16
C ILE A 102 -6.74 2.39 6.32
N PHE A 103 -7.65 3.29 6.69
CA PHE A 103 -7.97 4.49 5.90
C PHE A 103 -7.05 5.66 6.23
N GLN A 104 -6.96 6.60 5.30
CA GLN A 104 -6.16 7.82 5.37
C GLN A 104 -6.62 8.75 6.49
N ASP A 105 -7.93 9.01 6.58
CA ASP A 105 -8.50 9.88 7.62
C ASP A 105 -9.00 9.02 8.80
N PRO A 106 -8.30 9.10 9.95
CA PRO A 106 -8.67 8.32 11.12
C PRO A 106 -10.03 8.72 11.68
N PHE A 107 -10.41 10.01 11.61
CA PHE A 107 -11.68 10.49 12.14
C PHE A 107 -12.84 10.14 11.22
N ALA A 108 -12.72 10.38 9.91
CA ALA A 108 -13.77 10.04 8.95
C ALA A 108 -14.03 8.53 8.87
N SER A 109 -13.03 7.70 9.21
CA SER A 109 -13.16 6.25 9.19
C SER A 109 -13.92 5.66 10.37
N LEU A 110 -14.09 6.41 11.46
CA LEU A 110 -14.75 5.98 12.71
C LEU A 110 -16.06 6.73 12.92
N ASN A 111 -17.13 6.03 13.24
CA ASN A 111 -18.41 6.71 13.57
C ASN A 111 -18.27 7.44 14.92
N PRO A 112 -18.36 8.78 14.96
CA PRO A 112 -18.13 9.55 16.18
C PRO A 112 -19.23 9.37 17.24
N ARG A 113 -20.36 8.72 16.88
CA ARG A 113 -21.54 8.56 17.72
C ARG A 113 -21.60 7.24 18.47
N ILE A 114 -20.65 6.33 18.23
CA ILE A 114 -20.59 5.04 18.90
C ILE A 114 -19.25 4.86 19.64
N PRO A 115 -19.25 4.23 20.83
CA PRO A 115 -18.03 4.05 21.60
C PRO A 115 -17.06 3.08 20.91
N VAL A 116 -15.77 3.25 21.21
CA VAL A 116 -14.66 2.46 20.59
C VAL A 116 -14.88 0.95 20.70
N LYS A 117 -15.37 0.47 21.88
CA LYS A 117 -15.68 -0.96 22.05
C LYS A 117 -16.68 -1.50 21.02
N ASN A 118 -17.66 -0.68 20.61
CA ASN A 118 -18.65 -1.09 19.63
C ASN A 118 -18.09 -0.99 18.22
N ILE A 119 -17.25 0.03 17.89
CA ILE A 119 -16.57 0.15 16.61
C ILE A 119 -15.77 -1.13 16.28
N ILE A 120 -15.04 -1.66 17.27
CA ILE A 120 -14.28 -2.90 17.13
C ILE A 120 -15.19 -4.13 17.28
N GLY A 121 -16.07 -4.10 18.27
CA GLY A 121 -16.93 -5.22 18.63
C GLY A 121 -17.97 -5.60 17.56
N ASP A 122 -18.49 -4.62 16.82
CA ASP A 122 -19.48 -4.87 15.77
C ASP A 122 -18.89 -5.71 14.63
N ALA A 123 -17.60 -5.49 14.28
CA ALA A 123 -16.95 -6.35 13.30
C ALA A 123 -16.81 -7.81 13.82
N LEU A 124 -16.52 -8.00 15.10
CA LEU A 124 -16.50 -9.33 15.73
C LEU A 124 -17.87 -10.02 15.67
N ARG A 125 -18.94 -9.27 15.90
CA ARG A 125 -20.33 -9.78 15.85
C ARG A 125 -20.75 -10.10 14.42
N VAL A 126 -20.50 -9.21 13.46
CA VAL A 126 -20.86 -9.39 12.05
C VAL A 126 -20.20 -10.63 11.46
N HIS A 127 -18.96 -10.92 11.85
CA HIS A 127 -18.23 -12.09 11.39
C HIS A 127 -18.40 -13.32 12.29
N ASN A 128 -19.30 -13.29 13.29
CA ASN A 128 -19.57 -14.38 14.22
C ASN A 128 -18.30 -14.92 14.94
N LEU A 129 -17.35 -14.05 15.27
CA LEU A 129 -16.10 -14.43 15.92
C LEU A 129 -16.20 -14.55 17.43
N CYS A 130 -17.25 -13.98 18.03
CA CYS A 130 -17.58 -14.05 19.44
C CYS A 130 -19.07 -14.35 19.58
N LYS A 131 -19.43 -15.20 20.54
CA LYS A 131 -20.82 -15.63 20.79
C LYS A 131 -21.51 -14.81 21.87
N THR A 132 -20.77 -14.26 22.80
CA THR A 132 -21.26 -13.52 23.94
C THR A 132 -20.63 -12.13 24.03
N ASP A 133 -21.33 -11.19 24.68
CA ASP A 133 -20.77 -9.84 24.92
C ASP A 133 -19.52 -9.87 25.82
N ALA A 134 -19.41 -10.84 26.71
CA ALA A 134 -18.22 -11.05 27.52
C ALA A 134 -17.00 -11.40 26.66
N GLU A 135 -17.17 -12.30 25.67
CA GLU A 135 -16.12 -12.65 24.70
C GLU A 135 -15.76 -11.44 23.83
N VAL A 136 -16.76 -10.68 23.35
CA VAL A 136 -16.51 -9.46 22.58
C VAL A 136 -15.69 -8.46 23.40
N ASN A 137 -16.06 -8.18 24.64
CA ASN A 137 -15.36 -7.24 25.52
C ASN A 137 -13.94 -7.71 25.81
N LYS A 138 -13.72 -9.01 26.06
CA LYS A 138 -12.39 -9.58 26.25
C LYS A 138 -11.53 -9.34 24.99
N ARG A 139 -12.05 -9.68 23.82
CA ARG A 139 -11.31 -9.53 22.56
C ARG A 139 -11.03 -8.08 22.19
N VAL A 140 -11.98 -7.16 22.46
CA VAL A 140 -11.76 -5.72 22.30
C VAL A 140 -10.61 -5.24 23.17
N ASN A 141 -10.58 -5.63 24.46
CA ASN A 141 -9.51 -5.25 25.37
C ASN A 141 -8.13 -5.77 24.91
N GLU A 142 -8.05 -7.02 24.43
CA GLU A 142 -6.83 -7.57 23.84
C GLU A 142 -6.35 -6.75 22.61
N LEU A 143 -7.28 -6.35 21.75
CA LEU A 143 -6.96 -5.54 20.56
C LEU A 143 -6.51 -4.12 20.94
N LEU A 144 -7.11 -3.52 21.95
CA LEU A 144 -6.67 -2.21 22.46
C LEU A 144 -5.25 -2.28 23.02
N ASP A 145 -4.90 -3.36 23.74
CA ASP A 145 -3.53 -3.56 24.22
C ASP A 145 -2.52 -3.71 23.07
N ILE A 146 -2.87 -4.51 22.04
CA ILE A 146 -2.02 -4.71 20.86
C ILE A 146 -1.65 -3.38 20.21
N VAL A 147 -2.62 -2.45 20.11
CA VAL A 147 -2.40 -1.14 19.49
C VAL A 147 -1.93 -0.07 20.49
N GLY A 148 -1.72 -0.42 21.76
CA GLY A 148 -1.21 0.49 22.79
C GLY A 148 -2.23 1.54 23.24
N ILE A 149 -3.52 1.20 23.27
CA ILE A 149 -4.60 2.02 23.80
C ILE A 149 -5.04 1.46 25.16
N ASN A 150 -5.18 2.31 26.17
CA ASN A 150 -5.63 1.89 27.50
C ASN A 150 -7.05 1.30 27.44
N ARG A 151 -7.26 0.10 28.00
CA ARG A 151 -8.55 -0.59 28.05
C ARG A 151 -9.67 0.23 28.68
N SER A 152 -9.35 1.10 29.66
CA SER A 152 -10.33 2.00 30.30
C SER A 152 -11.00 2.97 29.33
N TYR A 153 -10.39 3.18 28.15
CA TYR A 153 -10.92 4.06 27.11
C TYR A 153 -11.91 3.35 26.16
N ALA A 154 -12.18 2.08 26.33
CA ALA A 154 -13.11 1.31 25.48
C ALA A 154 -14.51 1.92 25.37
N ASN A 155 -14.98 2.61 26.44
CA ASN A 155 -16.29 3.26 26.46
C ASN A 155 -16.30 4.70 25.93
N ARG A 156 -15.13 5.28 25.59
CA ARG A 156 -15.02 6.62 25.03
C ARG A 156 -15.41 6.65 23.57
N TYR A 157 -15.73 7.85 23.09
CA TYR A 157 -16.09 8.12 21.71
C TYR A 157 -14.87 8.60 20.91
N PRO A 158 -14.81 8.41 19.57
CA PRO A 158 -13.68 8.83 18.74
C PRO A 158 -13.29 10.31 18.91
N THR A 159 -14.25 11.19 19.18
CA THR A 159 -14.02 12.64 19.41
C THR A 159 -13.20 12.96 20.65
N GLU A 160 -13.03 12.00 21.56
CA GLU A 160 -12.26 12.15 22.81
C GLU A 160 -10.78 11.71 22.65
N PHE A 161 -10.38 11.33 21.42
CA PHE A 161 -9.04 10.81 21.12
C PHE A 161 -8.26 11.73 20.19
N SER A 162 -6.93 11.68 20.28
CA SER A 162 -6.05 12.29 19.26
C SER A 162 -6.11 11.54 17.92
N GLY A 163 -5.66 12.19 16.85
CA GLY A 163 -5.60 11.55 15.52
C GLY A 163 -4.81 10.24 15.51
N GLY A 164 -3.65 10.20 16.18
CA GLY A 164 -2.85 8.99 16.32
C GLY A 164 -3.54 7.88 17.13
N GLN A 165 -4.33 8.24 18.13
CA GLN A 165 -5.13 7.27 18.88
C GLN A 165 -6.30 6.74 18.04
N CYS A 166 -6.98 7.61 17.28
CA CYS A 166 -8.02 7.19 16.34
C CYS A 166 -7.45 6.25 15.27
N GLN A 167 -6.24 6.53 14.77
CA GLN A 167 -5.56 5.66 13.82
C GLN A 167 -5.29 4.27 14.42
N ARG A 168 -4.81 4.19 15.66
CA ARG A 168 -4.62 2.92 16.38
C ARG A 168 -5.93 2.16 16.56
N ILE A 169 -7.03 2.85 16.83
CA ILE A 169 -8.37 2.26 16.92
C ILE A 169 -8.81 1.72 15.55
N GLY A 170 -8.55 2.45 14.47
CA GLY A 170 -8.77 1.99 13.09
C GLY A 170 -7.98 0.72 12.75
N ILE A 171 -6.71 0.65 13.19
CA ILE A 171 -5.87 -0.55 13.08
C ILE A 171 -6.47 -1.70 13.90
N ALA A 172 -6.87 -1.48 15.16
CA ALA A 172 -7.50 -2.50 15.99
C ALA A 172 -8.78 -3.06 15.35
N ARG A 173 -9.59 -2.18 14.73
CA ARG A 173 -10.78 -2.59 13.96
C ARG A 173 -10.42 -3.48 12.76
N ALA A 174 -9.38 -3.14 11.99
CA ALA A 174 -8.94 -3.96 10.88
C ALA A 174 -8.40 -5.33 11.35
N LEU A 175 -7.67 -5.37 12.46
CA LEU A 175 -7.08 -6.59 13.03
C LEU A 175 -8.10 -7.53 13.68
N CYS A 176 -9.29 -7.04 14.07
CA CYS A 176 -10.23 -7.82 14.87
C CYS A 176 -10.68 -9.10 14.17
N VAL A 177 -10.76 -9.09 12.84
CA VAL A 177 -11.15 -10.24 12.02
C VAL A 177 -9.99 -11.16 11.62
N LYS A 178 -8.75 -10.84 12.04
CA LYS A 178 -7.50 -11.54 11.69
C LYS A 178 -7.35 -11.68 10.16
N PRO A 179 -7.22 -10.57 9.43
CA PRO A 179 -7.08 -10.60 7.98
C PRO A 179 -5.71 -11.17 7.57
N ASP A 180 -5.63 -11.73 6.37
CA ASP A 180 -4.36 -12.14 5.76
C ASP A 180 -3.71 -10.98 4.99
N PHE A 181 -4.54 -10.02 4.52
CA PHE A 181 -4.11 -8.91 3.67
C PHE A 181 -4.71 -7.58 4.13
N ILE A 182 -3.88 -6.55 4.23
CA ILE A 182 -4.31 -5.20 4.59
C ILE A 182 -3.82 -4.20 3.55
N VAL A 183 -4.74 -3.36 3.07
CA VAL A 183 -4.40 -2.12 2.36
C VAL A 183 -4.28 -1.00 3.39
N ALA A 184 -3.08 -0.45 3.55
CA ALA A 184 -2.81 0.71 4.39
C ALA A 184 -2.74 1.96 3.49
N ASP A 185 -3.85 2.69 3.37
CA ASP A 185 -4.00 3.81 2.44
C ASP A 185 -3.66 5.13 3.14
N GLU A 186 -2.47 5.67 2.85
CA GLU A 186 -1.94 6.93 3.40
C GLU A 186 -2.19 7.12 4.91
N CYS A 187 -2.19 6.02 5.65
CA CYS A 187 -2.61 5.95 7.05
C CYS A 187 -1.70 6.70 8.03
N LEU A 188 -0.64 7.33 7.55
CA LEU A 188 0.31 8.11 8.34
C LEU A 188 0.26 9.62 8.06
N SER A 189 -0.35 10.05 6.94
CA SER A 189 -0.25 11.41 6.40
C SER A 189 -0.76 12.51 7.33
N ALA A 190 -1.74 12.20 8.18
CA ALA A 190 -2.36 13.14 9.12
C ALA A 190 -1.73 13.12 10.52
N LEU A 191 -0.57 12.46 10.70
CA LEU A 191 0.03 12.22 12.01
C LEU A 191 1.40 12.88 12.15
N ASP A 192 1.77 13.27 13.37
CA ASP A 192 3.10 13.75 13.70
C ASP A 192 4.16 12.68 13.48
N VAL A 193 5.38 13.08 13.11
CA VAL A 193 6.50 12.18 12.77
C VAL A 193 6.77 11.12 13.84
N SER A 194 6.70 11.51 15.13
CA SER A 194 6.88 10.57 16.24
C SER A 194 5.80 9.49 16.32
N ILE A 195 4.58 9.84 16.00
CA ILE A 195 3.43 8.92 15.97
C ILE A 195 3.49 8.05 14.71
N GLN A 196 3.90 8.60 13.57
CA GLN A 196 4.13 7.84 12.34
C GLN A 196 5.10 6.68 12.60
N ALA A 197 6.26 6.96 13.21
CA ALA A 197 7.26 5.93 13.53
C ALA A 197 6.69 4.83 14.45
N GLN A 198 5.87 5.20 15.44
CA GLN A 198 5.23 4.22 16.33
C GLN A 198 4.23 3.33 15.59
N ILE A 199 3.44 3.90 14.67
CA ILE A 199 2.47 3.13 13.86
C ILE A 199 3.19 2.19 12.90
N VAL A 200 4.26 2.66 12.23
CA VAL A 200 5.06 1.83 11.33
C VAL A 200 5.68 0.65 12.08
N ASN A 201 6.29 0.89 13.25
CA ASN A 201 6.84 -0.17 14.07
C ASN A 201 5.75 -1.17 14.53
N LEU A 202 4.55 -0.69 14.84
CA LEU A 202 3.41 -1.56 15.15
C LEU A 202 3.06 -2.45 13.96
N LEU A 203 2.94 -1.89 12.73
CA LEU A 203 2.62 -2.66 11.52
C LEU A 203 3.71 -3.69 11.20
N ILE A 204 5.00 -3.33 11.34
CA ILE A 204 6.12 -4.25 11.16
C ILE A 204 6.05 -5.40 12.16
N LYS A 205 5.83 -5.09 13.45
CA LYS A 205 5.66 -6.10 14.50
C LYS A 205 4.52 -7.06 14.17
N LEU A 206 3.36 -6.53 13.80
CA LEU A 206 2.19 -7.33 13.43
C LEU A 206 2.46 -8.22 12.21
N ARG A 207 3.20 -7.70 11.22
CA ARG A 207 3.63 -8.50 10.07
C ARG A 207 4.45 -9.71 10.49
N GLN A 208 5.44 -9.50 11.35
CA GLN A 208 6.34 -10.56 11.83
C GLN A 208 5.63 -11.59 12.70
N GLU A 209 4.74 -11.15 13.61
CA GLU A 209 4.06 -12.04 14.56
C GLU A 209 2.86 -12.79 13.97
N GLN A 210 2.23 -12.27 12.93
CA GLN A 210 0.97 -12.78 12.36
C GLN A 210 1.05 -13.12 10.86
N GLU A 211 2.25 -13.05 10.26
CA GLU A 211 2.49 -13.29 8.81
C GLU A 211 1.59 -12.45 7.90
N MET A 212 1.31 -11.21 8.32
CA MET A 212 0.41 -10.33 7.58
C MET A 212 1.05 -9.82 6.30
N THR A 213 0.23 -9.66 5.27
CA THR A 213 0.65 -9.09 3.99
C THR A 213 0.07 -7.68 3.85
N TYR A 214 0.88 -6.74 3.36
CA TYR A 214 0.45 -5.34 3.20
C TYR A 214 0.61 -4.84 1.77
N LEU A 215 -0.38 -4.06 1.31
CA LEU A 215 -0.19 -3.02 0.30
C LEU A 215 -0.13 -1.69 1.03
N PHE A 216 1.08 -1.12 1.13
CA PHE A 216 1.32 0.11 1.86
C PHE A 216 1.37 1.30 0.90
N ILE A 217 0.33 2.13 0.92
CA ILE A 217 0.19 3.29 0.05
C ILE A 217 0.64 4.53 0.81
N ALA A 218 1.60 5.26 0.25
CA ALA A 218 2.06 6.53 0.83
C ALA A 218 2.65 7.45 -0.26
N HIS A 219 2.81 8.72 0.10
CA HIS A 219 3.52 9.70 -0.71
C HIS A 219 4.94 9.96 -0.18
N ASP A 220 5.23 9.60 1.07
CA ASP A 220 6.55 9.74 1.67
C ASP A 220 7.40 8.47 1.42
N LEU A 221 8.39 8.63 0.56
CA LEU A 221 9.33 7.58 0.19
C LEU A 221 10.18 7.08 1.37
N ALA A 222 10.60 7.96 2.29
CA ALA A 222 11.46 7.56 3.40
C ALA A 222 10.77 6.54 4.31
N MET A 223 9.48 6.75 4.61
CA MET A 223 8.67 5.83 5.41
C MET A 223 8.40 4.52 4.68
N VAL A 224 8.14 4.61 3.36
CA VAL A 224 7.90 3.42 2.53
C VAL A 224 9.14 2.54 2.46
N LYS A 225 10.33 3.12 2.31
CA LYS A 225 11.60 2.36 2.36
C LYS A 225 11.74 1.53 3.62
N TYR A 226 11.35 2.11 4.76
CA TYR A 226 11.54 1.46 6.06
C TYR A 226 10.62 0.26 6.29
N ILE A 227 9.40 0.29 5.72
CA ILE A 227 8.40 -0.78 5.96
C ILE A 227 8.30 -1.79 4.81
N SER A 228 8.70 -1.41 3.58
CA SER A 228 8.43 -2.20 2.38
C SER A 228 9.59 -3.11 2.00
N ASP A 229 9.27 -4.29 1.48
CA ASP A 229 10.23 -5.22 0.85
C ASP A 229 10.46 -4.82 -0.62
N ARG A 230 9.40 -4.50 -1.35
CA ARG A 230 9.42 -3.99 -2.72
C ARG A 230 8.60 -2.72 -2.82
N ILE A 231 8.93 -1.88 -3.81
CA ILE A 231 8.24 -0.60 -4.04
C ILE A 231 7.84 -0.51 -5.51
N ALA A 232 6.57 -0.15 -5.74
CA ALA A 232 6.02 0.22 -7.03
C ALA A 232 5.82 1.74 -7.07
N VAL A 233 6.39 2.41 -8.06
CA VAL A 233 6.28 3.85 -8.28
C VAL A 233 5.19 4.12 -9.30
N MET A 234 4.15 4.86 -8.91
CA MET A 234 2.96 5.09 -9.72
C MET A 234 2.83 6.56 -10.13
N LYS A 235 2.55 6.80 -11.42
CA LYS A 235 2.22 8.12 -11.98
C LYS A 235 1.13 8.00 -13.04
N ASN A 236 0.16 8.92 -13.01
CA ASN A 236 -0.91 9.00 -14.00
C ASN A 236 -1.58 7.64 -14.32
N GLY A 237 -1.89 6.88 -13.28
CA GLY A 237 -2.55 5.58 -13.42
C GLY A 237 -1.64 4.41 -13.81
N LYS A 238 -0.35 4.62 -14.05
CA LYS A 238 0.62 3.58 -14.49
C LYS A 238 1.67 3.32 -13.43
N ILE A 239 2.15 2.08 -13.34
CA ILE A 239 3.37 1.76 -12.60
C ILE A 239 4.54 2.03 -13.53
N LEU A 240 5.46 2.91 -13.14
CA LEU A 240 6.61 3.30 -13.93
C LEU A 240 7.87 2.54 -13.57
N GLU A 241 8.01 2.15 -12.30
CA GLU A 241 9.14 1.35 -11.81
C GLU A 241 8.67 0.47 -10.65
N LEU A 242 9.15 -0.77 -10.59
CA LEU A 242 8.91 -1.70 -9.50
C LEU A 242 10.21 -2.46 -9.22
N ALA A 243 10.69 -2.38 -7.99
CA ALA A 243 11.93 -3.05 -7.59
C ALA A 243 11.93 -3.39 -6.09
N ASP A 244 12.92 -4.18 -5.67
CA ASP A 244 13.24 -4.35 -4.26
C ASP A 244 13.54 -2.97 -3.63
N ALA A 245 13.05 -2.71 -2.41
CA ALA A 245 13.11 -1.39 -1.80
C ALA A 245 14.54 -0.84 -1.73
N ASP A 246 15.50 -1.66 -1.32
CA ASP A 246 16.91 -1.24 -1.24
C ASP A 246 17.52 -0.95 -2.62
N GLU A 247 17.16 -1.74 -3.64
CA GLU A 247 17.64 -1.55 -5.01
C GLU A 247 17.09 -0.27 -5.62
N LEU A 248 15.80 -0.01 -5.48
CA LEU A 248 15.16 1.21 -5.99
C LEU A 248 15.79 2.48 -5.43
N TYR A 249 16.23 2.47 -4.16
CA TYR A 249 16.91 3.63 -3.55
C TYR A 249 18.38 3.75 -3.94
N LYS A 250 19.06 2.63 -4.18
CA LYS A 250 20.49 2.64 -4.61
C LYS A 250 20.62 2.93 -6.09
N CYS A 251 19.74 2.34 -6.89
CA CYS A 251 19.81 2.35 -8.35
C CYS A 251 18.45 2.67 -8.96
N PRO A 252 17.87 3.87 -8.72
CA PRO A 252 16.64 4.28 -9.39
C PRO A 252 16.92 4.48 -10.86
N LEU A 253 16.11 3.91 -11.74
CA LEU A 253 16.35 3.93 -13.18
C LEU A 253 15.38 4.82 -13.94
N HIS A 254 14.07 4.79 -13.57
CA HIS A 254 13.11 5.63 -14.27
C HIS A 254 13.28 7.11 -13.85
N PRO A 255 13.37 8.07 -14.82
CA PRO A 255 13.58 9.49 -14.51
C PRO A 255 12.57 10.09 -13.51
N TYR A 256 11.32 9.62 -13.51
CA TYR A 256 10.34 10.03 -12.52
C TYR A 256 10.69 9.55 -11.09
N THR A 257 11.19 8.33 -10.96
CA THR A 257 11.66 7.81 -9.66
C THR A 257 12.83 8.63 -9.14
N ILE A 258 13.78 8.98 -10.01
CA ILE A 258 14.93 9.85 -9.70
C ILE A 258 14.43 11.22 -9.23
N SER A 259 13.48 11.82 -9.98
CA SER A 259 12.85 13.09 -9.60
C SER A 259 12.19 13.00 -8.22
N LEU A 260 11.38 11.97 -7.99
CA LEU A 260 10.64 11.77 -6.74
C LEU A 260 11.60 11.59 -5.55
N LEU A 261 12.66 10.79 -5.70
CA LEU A 261 13.71 10.60 -4.68
C LEU A 261 14.49 11.89 -4.44
N SER A 262 14.80 12.65 -5.50
CA SER A 262 15.49 13.93 -5.38
C SER A 262 14.67 15.00 -4.64
N ALA A 263 13.36 14.87 -4.58
CA ALA A 263 12.46 15.78 -3.87
C ALA A 263 12.33 15.44 -2.37
N SER A 264 12.66 14.20 -1.97
CA SER A 264 12.53 13.75 -0.57
C SER A 264 13.63 14.36 0.30
N PRO A 265 13.32 14.94 1.49
CA PRO A 265 14.30 15.50 2.38
C PRO A 265 15.33 14.46 2.84
N LEU A 266 16.60 14.84 2.90
CA LEU A 266 17.66 13.99 3.44
C LEU A 266 17.81 14.26 4.94
N THR A 267 18.02 13.21 5.73
CA THR A 267 18.28 13.33 7.18
C THR A 267 19.64 13.99 7.48
N ASP A 268 20.57 13.96 6.52
CA ASP A 268 21.88 14.60 6.63
C ASP A 268 21.81 16.05 6.13
N LEU A 269 21.93 17.01 7.04
CA LEU A 269 21.87 18.45 6.76
C LEU A 269 22.96 18.93 5.77
N TYR A 270 24.13 18.29 5.72
CA TYR A 270 25.18 18.63 4.75
C TYR A 270 24.85 18.16 3.34
N LYS A 271 24.29 16.96 3.22
CA LYS A 271 23.81 16.42 1.94
C LYS A 271 22.58 17.17 1.47
N GLU A 272 21.67 17.54 2.38
CA GLU A 272 20.49 18.34 2.07
C GLU A 272 20.86 19.70 1.44
N LYS A 273 21.86 20.42 1.99
CA LYS A 273 22.34 21.69 1.41
C LYS A 273 22.93 21.56 0.01
N LYS A 274 23.43 20.39 -0.36
CA LYS A 274 24.02 20.12 -1.69
C LYS A 274 23.06 19.43 -2.64
N ARG A 275 21.86 19.06 -2.16
CA ARG A 275 20.86 18.39 -2.96
C ARG A 275 20.42 19.24 -4.13
N LYS A 276 20.47 18.67 -5.32
CA LYS A 276 19.87 19.25 -6.53
C LYS A 276 18.59 18.51 -6.83
N ARG A 277 17.47 19.22 -6.85
CA ARG A 277 16.20 18.67 -7.30
C ARG A 277 16.29 18.40 -8.81
N VAL A 278 15.86 17.23 -9.22
CA VAL A 278 15.78 16.83 -10.63
C VAL A 278 14.31 16.87 -11.00
N ASP A 279 13.95 17.70 -11.96
CA ASP A 279 12.58 17.76 -12.46
C ASP A 279 12.36 16.67 -13.52
N TYR A 280 11.20 16.04 -13.48
CA TYR A 280 10.80 15.04 -14.45
C TYR A 280 10.04 15.67 -15.61
N ASP A 281 10.56 15.50 -16.81
CA ASP A 281 9.87 15.87 -18.04
C ASP A 281 9.07 14.68 -18.58
N SER A 282 7.75 14.76 -18.49
CA SER A 282 6.85 13.71 -18.96
C SER A 282 6.84 13.53 -20.48
N SER A 283 7.30 14.54 -21.25
CA SER A 283 7.36 14.46 -22.71
C SER A 283 8.34 13.38 -23.19
N LEU A 284 9.37 13.06 -22.38
CA LEU A 284 10.36 12.02 -22.68
C LEU A 284 9.75 10.62 -22.76
N HIS A 285 8.58 10.39 -22.17
CA HIS A 285 7.88 9.10 -22.13
C HIS A 285 6.51 9.18 -22.78
N THR A 286 6.36 10.10 -23.74
CA THR A 286 5.22 10.13 -24.67
C THR A 286 5.57 9.29 -25.88
N TYR A 287 5.06 8.07 -25.90
CA TYR A 287 5.37 7.11 -26.95
C TYR A 287 4.36 7.22 -28.09
N SER A 288 4.86 7.11 -29.35
CA SER A 288 4.01 6.97 -30.53
C SER A 288 3.33 5.59 -30.57
N ALA A 289 2.19 5.51 -31.27
CA ALA A 289 1.35 4.31 -31.28
C ALA A 289 2.02 3.07 -31.94
N ASP A 290 3.09 3.26 -32.67
CA ASP A 290 3.89 2.21 -33.33
C ASP A 290 4.91 1.56 -32.40
N LYS A 291 5.17 2.11 -31.20
CA LYS A 291 6.14 1.56 -30.25
C LYS A 291 5.51 0.53 -29.33
N VAL A 292 6.21 -0.56 -29.10
CA VAL A 292 5.87 -1.55 -28.07
C VAL A 292 6.32 -0.98 -26.72
N VAL A 293 5.35 -0.65 -25.87
CA VAL A 293 5.58 -0.05 -24.56
C VAL A 293 4.95 -0.90 -23.47
N GLY A 294 5.67 -1.11 -22.37
CA GLY A 294 5.19 -1.92 -21.27
C GLY A 294 6.17 -1.98 -20.10
N MET A 295 5.87 -2.85 -19.15
CA MET A 295 6.77 -3.16 -18.02
C MET A 295 7.77 -4.22 -18.48
N PHE A 296 9.04 -3.86 -18.52
CA PHE A 296 10.14 -4.77 -18.87
C PHE A 296 11.04 -5.03 -17.67
N GLU A 297 11.44 -6.28 -17.48
CA GLU A 297 12.40 -6.66 -16.44
C GLU A 297 13.81 -6.31 -16.91
N ILE A 298 14.44 -5.39 -16.20
CA ILE A 298 15.79 -4.90 -16.51
C ILE A 298 16.84 -5.76 -15.80
N SER A 299 16.58 -6.09 -14.55
CA SER A 299 17.30 -7.09 -13.76
C SER A 299 16.32 -7.88 -12.90
N LYS A 300 16.79 -8.90 -12.21
CA LYS A 300 15.95 -9.73 -11.34
C LYS A 300 15.15 -8.88 -10.36
N ASN A 301 13.81 -8.93 -10.45
CA ASN A 301 12.86 -8.18 -9.66
C ASN A 301 12.87 -6.64 -9.85
N HIS A 302 13.55 -6.15 -10.90
CA HIS A 302 13.56 -4.73 -11.22
C HIS A 302 12.90 -4.47 -12.58
N TRP A 303 11.73 -3.89 -12.56
CA TRP A 303 10.87 -3.66 -13.72
C TRP A 303 10.68 -2.18 -13.98
N ILE A 304 10.71 -1.79 -15.27
CA ILE A 304 10.53 -0.39 -15.71
C ILE A 304 9.51 -0.34 -16.83
N TYR A 305 8.65 0.68 -16.78
CA TYR A 305 7.75 1.02 -17.87
C TYR A 305 8.50 1.85 -18.91
N CYS A 306 8.78 1.26 -20.05
CA CYS A 306 9.53 1.90 -21.13
C CYS A 306 9.14 1.31 -22.50
N SER A 307 9.70 1.85 -23.58
CA SER A 307 9.66 1.19 -24.88
C SER A 307 10.68 0.04 -24.94
N GLU A 308 10.42 -0.96 -25.78
CA GLU A 308 11.33 -2.08 -26.00
C GLU A 308 12.73 -1.63 -26.43
N GLU A 309 12.82 -0.54 -27.21
CA GLU A 309 14.08 0.06 -27.64
C GLU A 309 14.92 0.63 -26.49
N GLU A 310 14.29 1.03 -25.39
CA GLU A 310 14.97 1.63 -24.23
C GLU A 310 15.52 0.58 -23.24
N VAL A 311 15.10 -0.67 -23.35
CA VAL A 311 15.47 -1.75 -22.41
C VAL A 311 16.99 -1.89 -22.27
N GLU A 312 17.71 -1.92 -23.38
CA GLU A 312 19.17 -2.06 -23.35
C GLU A 312 19.88 -0.84 -22.75
N LYS A 313 19.34 0.37 -22.95
CA LYS A 313 19.84 1.58 -22.30
C LYS A 313 19.70 1.51 -20.79
N TYR A 314 18.56 1.03 -20.27
CA TYR A 314 18.35 0.87 -18.83
C TYR A 314 19.23 -0.22 -18.21
N LYS A 315 19.48 -1.34 -18.92
CA LYS A 315 20.42 -2.37 -18.48
C LYS A 315 21.85 -1.84 -18.35
N GLN A 316 22.31 -1.05 -19.34
CA GLN A 316 23.63 -0.40 -19.30
C GLN A 316 23.73 0.61 -18.15
N SER A 317 22.68 1.42 -17.94
CA SER A 317 22.62 2.37 -16.82
C SER A 317 22.71 1.68 -15.46
N LEU A 318 22.01 0.55 -15.27
CA LEU A 318 22.07 -0.23 -14.03
C LEU A 318 23.46 -0.77 -13.78
N SER A 319 24.11 -1.35 -14.81
CA SER A 319 25.48 -1.86 -14.71
C SER A 319 26.48 -0.78 -14.32
N GLY A 320 26.34 0.44 -14.87
CA GLY A 320 27.16 1.59 -14.51
C GLY A 320 26.96 2.05 -13.07
N LEU A 321 25.71 2.07 -12.56
CA LEU A 321 25.40 2.44 -11.18
C LEU A 321 25.89 1.40 -10.17
N GLN A 322 25.82 0.12 -10.49
CA GLN A 322 26.30 -0.97 -9.64
C GLN A 322 27.84 -1.00 -9.52
N MET A 323 28.58 -0.51 -10.52
CA MET A 323 30.05 -0.37 -10.46
C MET A 323 30.50 0.88 -9.68
N ALA A 324 29.61 1.87 -9.51
CA ALA A 324 29.93 3.15 -8.85
C ALA A 324 29.61 3.18 -7.35
N ASN A 325 28.88 2.17 -6.84
CA ASN A 325 28.50 1.97 -5.44
C ASN A 325 29.31 0.82 -4.81
#